data_8983d8853e81b96366233db6624a2cff
#
_entry.id   8983d8853e81b96366233db6624a2cff
#
_cell.length_a   1.000
_cell.length_b   1.000
_cell.length_c   1.000
_cell.angle_alpha   90.00
_cell.angle_beta   90.00
_cell.angle_gamma   90.00
#
_symmetry.space_group_name_H-M   'P 1'
#
loop_
_entity.id
_entity.type
_entity.pdbx_description
1 polymer ?
#
loop_
_entity_poly.entity_id
_entity_poly.type
_entity_poly.pdbx_seq_one_letter_code
_entity_poly.pdbx_strand_id
1 'polypeptide(L)'
;GAEAATGEWLFFLHADTVLPPGWTDAVFAHLGSGRPAWCPMRFDHGGLPAQVVAAWANLRARAFALPYGDQGLLMSREEYLRVGGFRDQPLMEDVAMARALGRRLMPLPVTVTTSAERYLRDGWLRRGARNLGLLTRYLAGADPERLAGRY
;
A
#
# COMPACT_ATOMS: atom_id res chain seq x y z
N GLY A 1 6.61 14.39 -5.61
CA GLY A 1 6.07 13.42 -6.58
C GLY A 1 4.75 13.85 -7.17
N ALA A 2 3.65 13.84 -6.41
CA ALA A 2 2.30 14.14 -6.92
C ALA A 2 2.17 15.55 -7.53
N GLU A 3 2.79 16.55 -6.93
CA GLU A 3 2.78 17.94 -7.42
C GLU A 3 3.47 18.11 -8.77
N ALA A 4 4.53 17.35 -9.01
CA ALA A 4 5.26 17.39 -10.28
C ALA A 4 4.62 16.54 -11.39
N ALA A 5 3.68 15.66 -11.05
CA ALA A 5 2.98 14.85 -12.03
C ALA A 5 1.95 15.70 -12.76
N THR A 6 1.73 15.46 -14.06
CA THR A 6 0.78 16.22 -14.90
C THR A 6 -0.44 15.39 -15.33
N GLY A 7 -0.41 14.07 -15.12
CA GLY A 7 -1.49 13.16 -15.49
C GLY A 7 -2.76 13.33 -14.66
N GLU A 8 -3.90 12.97 -15.24
CA GLU A 8 -5.19 12.95 -14.54
C GLU A 8 -5.30 11.83 -13.50
N TRP A 9 -4.54 10.76 -13.68
CA TRP A 9 -4.44 9.64 -12.74
C TRP A 9 -3.02 9.55 -12.18
N LEU A 10 -2.93 9.24 -10.91
CA LEU A 10 -1.69 9.10 -10.15
C LEU A 10 -1.57 7.66 -9.68
N PHE A 11 -0.41 7.04 -9.95
CA PHE A 11 -0.12 5.70 -9.47
C PHE A 11 1.13 5.76 -8.56
N PHE A 12 0.92 5.64 -7.27
CA PHE A 12 1.97 5.67 -6.26
C PHE A 12 2.50 4.27 -6.03
N LEU A 13 3.80 4.10 -6.12
CA LEU A 13 4.50 2.83 -5.91
C LEU A 13 5.70 3.05 -4.99
N HIS A 14 6.00 2.08 -4.16
CA HIS A 14 7.27 2.04 -3.45
C HIS A 14 8.43 1.77 -4.42
N ALA A 15 9.62 2.30 -4.09
CA ALA A 15 10.81 2.18 -4.93
C ALA A 15 11.30 0.74 -5.11
N ASP A 16 10.93 -0.16 -4.19
CA ASP A 16 11.24 -1.60 -4.18
C ASP A 16 10.10 -2.49 -4.69
N THR A 17 9.09 -1.89 -5.35
CA THR A 17 7.93 -2.60 -5.91
C THR A 17 7.98 -2.57 -7.44
N VAL A 18 7.80 -3.74 -8.05
CA VAL A 18 7.84 -3.95 -9.51
C VAL A 18 6.47 -4.33 -10.03
N LEU A 19 6.05 -3.65 -11.09
CA LEU A 19 4.83 -3.95 -11.83
C LEU A 19 5.08 -5.09 -12.84
N PRO A 20 4.16 -6.06 -12.98
CA PRO A 20 4.29 -7.14 -13.96
C PRO A 20 4.02 -6.62 -15.39
N PRO A 21 4.44 -7.34 -16.43
CA PRO A 21 4.02 -7.05 -17.81
C PRO A 21 2.49 -6.96 -17.91
N GLY A 22 1.99 -6.07 -18.76
CA GLY A 22 0.54 -5.88 -18.99
C GLY A 22 -0.21 -5.12 -17.89
N TRP A 23 0.50 -4.56 -16.91
CA TRP A 23 -0.13 -3.76 -15.85
C TRP A 23 -0.90 -2.54 -16.39
N THR A 24 -0.45 -1.97 -17.50
CA THR A 24 -1.09 -0.82 -18.15
C THR A 24 -2.50 -1.14 -18.58
N ASP A 25 -2.73 -2.33 -19.17
CA ASP A 25 -4.05 -2.74 -19.66
C ASP A 25 -5.05 -2.84 -18.50
N ALA A 26 -4.59 -3.41 -17.37
CA ALA A 26 -5.41 -3.50 -16.15
C ALA A 26 -5.74 -2.12 -15.56
N VAL A 27 -4.77 -1.19 -15.60
CA VAL A 27 -5.01 0.20 -15.18
C VAL A 27 -6.01 0.86 -16.11
N PHE A 28 -5.79 0.85 -17.44
CA PHE A 28 -6.70 1.48 -18.39
C PHE A 28 -8.12 0.94 -18.31
N ALA A 29 -8.29 -0.38 -18.15
CA ALA A 29 -9.61 -0.98 -17.94
C ALA A 29 -10.30 -0.49 -16.66
N HIS A 30 -9.51 -0.11 -15.64
CA HIS A 30 -10.04 0.37 -14.35
C HIS A 30 -10.42 1.85 -14.36
N LEU A 31 -9.78 2.68 -15.19
CA LEU A 31 -9.96 4.15 -15.16
C LEU A 31 -11.44 4.56 -15.29
N GLY A 32 -12.22 3.85 -16.12
CA GLY A 32 -13.64 4.09 -16.31
C GLY A 32 -14.51 3.90 -15.05
N SER A 33 -13.99 3.24 -14.02
CA SER A 33 -14.68 3.07 -12.74
C SER A 33 -14.75 4.36 -11.91
N GLY A 34 -13.83 5.30 -12.13
CA GLY A 34 -13.65 6.51 -11.33
C GLY A 34 -13.27 6.25 -9.88
N ARG A 35 -12.87 5.02 -9.51
CA ARG A 35 -12.58 4.61 -8.13
C ARG A 35 -11.09 4.44 -7.89
N PRO A 36 -10.61 4.77 -6.68
CA PRO A 36 -9.23 4.47 -6.31
C PRO A 36 -9.02 2.96 -6.21
N ALA A 37 -7.79 2.52 -6.47
CA ALA A 37 -7.45 1.10 -6.49
C ALA A 37 -6.09 0.81 -5.86
N TRP A 38 -5.86 -0.46 -5.54
CA TRP A 38 -4.62 -1.02 -5.02
C TRP A 38 -4.32 -2.36 -5.70
N CYS A 39 -3.07 -2.80 -5.67
CA CYS A 39 -2.65 -4.07 -6.26
C CYS A 39 -2.48 -5.15 -5.19
N PRO A 40 -2.99 -6.38 -5.39
CA PRO A 40 -2.49 -7.53 -4.67
C PRO A 40 -0.96 -7.61 -4.79
N MET A 41 -0.29 -8.05 -3.72
CA MET A 41 1.17 -8.12 -3.70
C MET A 41 1.67 -9.54 -3.46
N ARG A 42 2.88 -9.79 -3.91
CA ARG A 42 3.71 -10.94 -3.55
C ARG A 42 5.14 -10.46 -3.29
N PHE A 43 5.94 -11.28 -2.61
CA PHE A 43 7.36 -11.01 -2.48
C PHE A 43 8.16 -11.58 -3.65
N ASP A 44 9.32 -11.00 -3.92
CA ASP A 44 10.35 -11.51 -4.84
C ASP A 44 11.06 -12.77 -4.30
N HIS A 45 10.70 -13.21 -3.11
CA HIS A 45 11.22 -14.40 -2.42
C HIS A 45 10.12 -15.44 -2.22
N GLY A 46 10.48 -16.72 -2.43
CA GLY A 46 9.56 -17.84 -2.24
C GLY A 46 9.50 -18.34 -0.78
N GLY A 47 8.72 -19.41 -0.58
CA GLY A 47 8.58 -20.10 0.70
C GLY A 47 7.33 -19.74 1.48
N LEU A 48 6.97 -20.63 2.42
CA LEU A 48 5.75 -20.51 3.22
C LEU A 48 5.64 -19.20 4.01
N PRO A 49 6.70 -18.69 4.69
CA PRO A 49 6.60 -17.43 5.42
C PRO A 49 6.27 -16.23 4.52
N ALA A 50 6.86 -16.15 3.32
CA ALA A 50 6.57 -15.09 2.35
C ALA A 50 5.11 -15.14 1.89
N GLN A 51 4.62 -16.36 1.58
CA GLN A 51 3.23 -16.57 1.17
C GLN A 51 2.23 -16.17 2.26
N VAL A 52 2.49 -16.54 3.52
CA VAL A 52 1.63 -16.20 4.66
C VAL A 52 1.56 -14.69 4.89
N VAL A 53 2.71 -14.00 4.85
CA VAL A 53 2.73 -12.54 5.03
C VAL A 53 2.05 -11.83 3.86
N ALA A 54 2.28 -12.25 2.62
CA ALA A 54 1.62 -11.70 1.46
C ALA A 54 0.09 -11.95 1.49
N ALA A 55 -0.34 -13.15 1.85
CA ALA A 55 -1.75 -13.49 2.01
C ALA A 55 -2.42 -12.62 3.08
N TRP A 56 -1.77 -12.41 4.22
CA TRP A 56 -2.25 -11.50 5.26
C TRP A 56 -2.35 -10.05 4.77
N ALA A 57 -1.34 -9.54 4.06
CA ALA A 57 -1.36 -8.19 3.51
C ALA A 57 -2.53 -7.99 2.53
N ASN A 58 -2.75 -8.97 1.64
CA ASN A 58 -3.85 -8.95 0.69
C ASN A 58 -5.22 -9.08 1.36
N LEU A 59 -5.35 -9.94 2.38
CA LEU A 59 -6.57 -10.07 3.17
C LEU A 59 -6.90 -8.78 3.91
N ARG A 60 -5.92 -8.16 4.59
CA ARG A 60 -6.08 -6.88 5.28
C ARG A 60 -6.57 -5.80 4.32
N ALA A 61 -5.95 -5.68 3.13
CA ALA A 61 -6.34 -4.69 2.14
C ALA A 61 -7.79 -4.91 1.67
N ARG A 62 -8.20 -6.16 1.42
CA ARG A 62 -9.56 -6.49 0.98
C ARG A 62 -10.61 -6.31 2.08
N ALA A 63 -10.33 -6.82 3.28
CA ALA A 63 -11.32 -6.85 4.36
C ALA A 63 -11.51 -5.49 5.04
N PHE A 64 -10.42 -4.72 5.18
CA PHE A 64 -10.42 -3.47 5.94
C PHE A 64 -10.15 -2.23 5.08
N ALA A 65 -10.00 -2.38 3.75
CA ALA A 65 -9.60 -1.30 2.84
C ALA A 65 -8.31 -0.60 3.31
N LEU A 66 -7.31 -1.38 3.75
CA LEU A 66 -6.05 -0.90 4.30
C LEU A 66 -4.84 -1.47 3.53
N PRO A 67 -4.66 -1.18 2.23
CA PRO A 67 -3.41 -1.49 1.56
C PRO A 67 -2.27 -0.67 2.17
N TYR A 68 -1.05 -1.21 2.13
CA TYR A 68 0.18 -0.46 2.41
C TYR A 68 0.79 0.05 1.10
N GLY A 69 1.78 0.92 1.21
CA GLY A 69 2.44 1.52 0.05
C GLY A 69 3.08 0.50 -0.91
N ASP A 70 3.53 -0.65 -0.43
CA ASP A 70 4.04 -1.77 -1.23
C ASP A 70 2.97 -2.45 -2.11
N GLN A 71 1.70 -2.19 -1.86
CA GLN A 71 0.57 -2.64 -2.70
C GLN A 71 0.18 -1.63 -3.77
N GLY A 72 0.87 -0.48 -3.83
CA GLY A 72 0.56 0.61 -4.76
C GLY A 72 -0.81 1.23 -4.53
N LEU A 73 -0.95 2.47 -4.91
CA LEU A 73 -2.23 3.20 -4.86
C LEU A 73 -2.45 3.94 -6.17
N LEU A 74 -3.53 3.59 -6.87
CA LEU A 74 -4.00 4.27 -8.07
C LEU A 74 -5.23 5.11 -7.72
N MET A 75 -5.23 6.39 -8.10
CA MET A 75 -6.39 7.27 -7.92
C MET A 75 -6.35 8.43 -8.89
N SER A 76 -7.51 9.05 -9.16
CA SER A 76 -7.53 10.29 -9.92
C SER A 76 -6.86 11.43 -9.13
N ARG A 77 -6.32 12.41 -9.85
CA ARG A 77 -5.76 13.63 -9.23
C ARG A 77 -6.83 14.36 -8.40
N GLU A 78 -8.07 14.41 -8.90
CA GLU A 78 -9.19 14.99 -8.18
C GLU A 78 -9.41 14.29 -6.83
N GLU A 79 -9.44 12.95 -6.83
CA GLU A 79 -9.59 12.16 -5.59
C GLU A 79 -8.43 12.39 -4.63
N TYR A 80 -7.18 12.45 -5.12
CA TYR A 80 -6.00 12.75 -4.33
C TYR A 80 -6.12 14.13 -3.63
N LEU A 81 -6.54 15.15 -4.36
CA LEU A 81 -6.74 16.49 -3.82
C LEU A 81 -7.92 16.54 -2.84
N ARG A 82 -9.02 15.85 -3.16
CA ARG A 82 -10.21 15.78 -2.31
C ARG A 82 -9.93 15.20 -0.93
N VAL A 83 -9.03 14.21 -0.84
CA VAL A 83 -8.65 13.61 0.46
C VAL A 83 -7.51 14.35 1.16
N GLY A 84 -6.99 15.42 0.55
CA GLY A 84 -5.94 16.26 1.12
C GLY A 84 -4.51 15.77 0.87
N GLY A 85 -4.32 14.81 -0.05
CA GLY A 85 -3.01 14.25 -0.36
C GLY A 85 -2.41 13.37 0.73
N PHE A 86 -1.15 12.94 0.54
CA PHE A 86 -0.41 12.27 1.59
C PHE A 86 -0.08 13.24 2.73
N ARG A 87 -0.31 12.81 3.94
CA ARG A 87 0.07 13.57 5.14
C ARG A 87 1.58 13.61 5.27
N ASP A 88 2.10 14.76 5.67
CA ASP A 88 3.50 14.89 6.04
C ASP A 88 3.72 14.28 7.43
N GLN A 89 3.98 12.97 7.44
CA GLN A 89 4.23 12.19 8.65
C GLN A 89 5.27 11.10 8.37
N PRO A 90 6.14 10.77 9.33
CA PRO A 90 7.30 9.91 9.10
C PRO A 90 6.94 8.43 8.97
N LEU A 91 5.71 8.03 9.31
CA LEU A 91 5.25 6.64 9.27
C LEU A 91 3.73 6.58 9.14
N MET A 92 3.19 5.53 8.48
CA MET A 92 1.76 5.27 8.28
C MET A 92 1.04 6.31 7.40
N GLU A 93 1.77 7.05 6.57
CA GLU A 93 1.20 7.99 5.59
C GLU A 93 0.32 7.25 4.57
N ASP A 94 0.70 6.03 4.18
CA ASP A 94 -0.04 5.11 3.33
C ASP A 94 -1.34 4.63 3.99
N VAL A 95 -1.27 4.28 5.27
CA VAL A 95 -2.45 3.88 6.08
C VAL A 95 -3.40 5.07 6.25
N ALA A 96 -2.87 6.28 6.47
CA ALA A 96 -3.68 7.50 6.55
C ALA A 96 -4.42 7.75 5.24
N MET A 97 -3.73 7.63 4.11
CA MET A 97 -4.31 7.76 2.76
C MET A 97 -5.37 6.68 2.51
N ALA A 98 -5.07 5.42 2.79
CA ALA A 98 -6.01 4.31 2.63
C ALA A 98 -7.29 4.53 3.46
N ARG A 99 -7.18 5.02 4.69
CA ARG A 99 -8.34 5.36 5.53
C ARG A 99 -9.16 6.51 4.97
N ALA A 100 -8.53 7.52 4.39
CA ALA A 100 -9.23 8.65 3.77
C ALA A 100 -10.02 8.22 2.52
N LEU A 101 -9.47 7.28 1.74
CA LEU A 101 -10.13 6.68 0.57
C LEU A 101 -11.22 5.67 0.97
N GLY A 102 -11.02 4.95 2.08
CA GLY A 102 -11.99 4.04 2.67
C GLY A 102 -12.44 2.91 1.73
N ARG A 103 -13.70 2.51 1.83
CA ARG A 103 -14.29 1.39 1.07
C ARG A 103 -14.46 1.67 -0.43
N ARG A 104 -14.07 2.83 -0.91
CA ARG A 104 -13.99 3.11 -2.36
C ARG A 104 -12.82 2.41 -3.03
N LEU A 105 -11.78 2.02 -2.26
CA LEU A 105 -10.63 1.28 -2.73
C LEU A 105 -11.02 -0.07 -3.34
N MET A 106 -10.58 -0.32 -4.56
CA MET A 106 -10.82 -1.56 -5.32
C MET A 106 -9.51 -2.30 -5.57
N PRO A 107 -9.50 -3.63 -5.54
CA PRO A 107 -8.34 -4.38 -6.01
C PRO A 107 -8.23 -4.31 -7.53
N LEU A 108 -7.04 -4.00 -8.06
CA LEU A 108 -6.71 -4.22 -9.47
C LEU A 108 -6.45 -5.71 -9.72
N PRO A 109 -6.75 -6.22 -10.92
CA PRO A 109 -6.43 -7.60 -11.31
C PRO A 109 -4.96 -7.77 -11.71
N VAL A 110 -4.05 -7.12 -10.98
CA VAL A 110 -2.60 -7.09 -11.22
C VAL A 110 -1.90 -7.32 -9.89
N THR A 111 -0.99 -8.29 -9.86
CA THR A 111 -0.19 -8.58 -8.67
C THR A 111 1.20 -7.96 -8.80
N VAL A 112 1.53 -7.04 -7.93
CA VAL A 112 2.87 -6.45 -7.85
C VAL A 112 3.84 -7.32 -7.09
N THR A 113 5.13 -7.17 -7.39
CA THR A 113 6.19 -7.89 -6.67
C THR A 113 7.03 -6.88 -5.88
N THR A 114 7.11 -7.07 -4.57
CA THR A 114 7.89 -6.22 -3.66
C THR A 114 9.07 -6.98 -3.05
N SER A 115 10.11 -6.26 -2.61
CA SER A 115 11.31 -6.85 -2.04
C SER A 115 11.05 -7.49 -0.68
N ALA A 116 11.58 -8.72 -0.51
CA ALA A 116 11.60 -9.42 0.75
C ALA A 116 12.81 -9.06 1.64
N GLU A 117 13.74 -8.23 1.16
CA GLU A 117 15.01 -7.94 1.81
C GLU A 117 14.89 -7.64 3.31
N ARG A 118 13.97 -6.74 3.65
CA ARG A 118 13.73 -6.34 5.05
C ARG A 118 13.22 -7.51 5.91
N TYR A 119 12.40 -8.40 5.34
CA TYR A 119 11.88 -9.58 6.02
C TYR A 119 12.96 -10.67 6.19
N LEU A 120 13.82 -10.82 5.19
CA LEU A 120 14.96 -11.75 5.25
C LEU A 120 15.98 -11.31 6.30
N ARG A 121 16.26 -10.00 6.38
CA ARG A 121 17.20 -9.44 7.36
C ARG A 121 16.67 -9.52 8.79
N ASP A 122 15.40 -9.14 9.01
CA ASP A 122 14.83 -8.93 10.34
C ASP A 122 14.09 -10.18 10.87
N GLY A 123 13.83 -11.16 10.00
CA GLY A 123 13.00 -12.35 10.26
C GLY A 123 11.51 -12.11 10.04
N TRP A 124 10.85 -13.05 9.35
CA TRP A 124 9.46 -12.96 8.90
C TRP A 124 8.47 -12.70 10.03
N LEU A 125 8.56 -13.50 11.09
CA LEU A 125 7.64 -13.39 12.24
C LEU A 125 7.88 -12.10 13.02
N ARG A 126 9.13 -11.76 13.29
CA ARG A 126 9.48 -10.57 14.07
C ARG A 126 9.03 -9.31 13.34
N ARG A 127 9.31 -9.21 12.03
CA ARG A 127 8.92 -8.04 11.26
C ARG A 127 7.40 -7.97 11.07
N GLY A 128 6.74 -9.10 10.79
CA GLY A 128 5.28 -9.16 10.69
C GLY A 128 4.59 -8.71 11.99
N ALA A 129 5.02 -9.23 13.14
CA ALA A 129 4.49 -8.84 14.45
C ALA A 129 4.74 -7.35 14.75
N ARG A 130 5.94 -6.83 14.40
CA ARG A 130 6.27 -5.42 14.55
C ARG A 130 5.35 -4.53 13.70
N ASN A 131 5.17 -4.86 12.42
CA ASN A 131 4.31 -4.10 11.52
C ASN A 131 2.84 -4.12 12.00
N LEU A 132 2.35 -5.27 12.46
CA LEU A 132 1.01 -5.38 13.04
C LEU A 132 0.88 -4.55 14.33
N GLY A 133 1.87 -4.60 15.20
CA GLY A 133 1.89 -3.81 16.44
C GLY A 133 1.93 -2.30 16.19
N LEU A 134 2.65 -1.85 15.16
CA LEU A 134 2.65 -0.45 14.74
C LEU A 134 1.30 -0.02 14.17
N LEU A 135 0.71 -0.86 13.29
CA LEU A 135 -0.61 -0.61 12.73
C LEU A 135 -1.68 -0.49 13.81
N THR A 136 -1.73 -1.44 14.74
CA THR A 136 -2.75 -1.44 15.82
C THR A 136 -2.63 -0.22 16.72
N ARG A 137 -1.40 0.20 17.06
CA ARG A 137 -1.15 1.42 17.84
C ARG A 137 -1.57 2.68 17.08
N TYR A 138 -1.23 2.75 15.78
CA TYR A 138 -1.65 3.87 14.94
C TYR A 138 -3.19 3.98 14.86
N LEU A 139 -3.87 2.86 14.65
CA LEU A 139 -5.34 2.82 14.61
C LEU A 139 -5.98 3.17 15.97
N ALA A 140 -5.28 2.90 17.08
CA ALA A 140 -5.66 3.31 18.42
C ALA A 140 -5.33 4.78 18.75
N GLY A 141 -4.81 5.56 17.78
CA GLY A 141 -4.55 6.98 17.93
C GLY A 141 -3.14 7.34 18.42
N ALA A 142 -2.18 6.41 18.35
CA ALA A 142 -0.80 6.72 18.67
C ALA A 142 -0.19 7.70 17.64
N ASP A 143 0.61 8.63 18.12
CA ASP A 143 1.31 9.64 17.33
C ASP A 143 2.31 8.97 16.38
N PRO A 144 2.26 9.26 15.05
CA PRO A 144 3.19 8.74 14.05
C PRO A 144 4.66 9.03 14.35
N GLU A 145 4.99 10.19 14.92
CA GLU A 145 6.37 10.55 15.28
C GLU A 145 6.92 9.62 16.37
N ARG A 146 6.11 9.32 17.39
CA ARG A 146 6.48 8.37 18.44
C ARG A 146 6.60 6.93 17.94
N LEU A 147 5.82 6.58 16.91
CA LEU A 147 5.90 5.27 16.28
C LEU A 147 7.16 5.14 15.42
N ALA A 148 7.55 6.19 14.68
CA ALA A 148 8.75 6.21 13.85
C ALA A 148 10.03 5.99 14.65
N GLY A 149 10.14 6.53 15.86
CA GLY A 149 11.28 6.28 16.76
C GLY A 149 11.42 4.82 17.20
N ARG A 150 10.44 3.96 16.90
CA ARG A 150 10.45 2.51 17.23
C ARG A 150 10.53 1.63 15.98
N TYR A 151 10.54 2.23 14.78
CA TYR A 151 10.64 1.54 13.49
C TYR A 151 12.08 1.35 13.04
#